data_7c10e93727ddb2ae3bb1dc3bddbc6420
#
_entry.id   7c10e93727ddb2ae3bb1dc3bddbc6420
#
_cell.length_a   1.000
_cell.length_b   1.000
_cell.length_c   1.000
_cell.angle_alpha   90.00
_cell.angle_beta   90.00
_cell.angle_gamma   90.00
#
_symmetry.space_group_name_H-M   'P 1'
#
loop_
_entity.id
_entity.type
_entity.pdbx_description
1 polymer ?
#
loop_
_entity_poly.entity_id
_entity_poly.type
_entity_poly.pdbx_seq_one_letter_code
_entity_poly.pdbx_strand_id
1 'polypeptide(L)'
;MSGICILLVAAAIAFGLAKLLRLPPIPLLMLIGAVLHELAHLWDITVPEDLLSEMMELGLAMLVFTAGVDLSPRRMLGRTRAIITVASVQFFILGLAGVITAFALGYDVTTALYLGCALSASSTLVVVRHLQRRRQMFEPFGRLVLGVLLVQDLFIILIMVALLKSPEGGVESFFAVTRAVGLGCVAIGIHRWFVPWITRRLKLDDEELMLGALGILFVFSGLAYVLKLPFLVGAFFAGFSISAFPMNGLVRGMLGSLSSFFLALFFIAVGASLTMPQGDMLWHSLVFIIVLIIVTVGLVSVIGEAVGYSTRASIEAGILLSQTSEFSLLLALAGMSSGQISAELFSMITLITVSTMTLTPLISRDKIAWSLMKLHPRYRRGELDSANLRGHAVLLGYGRAGRQTLQLFKEHDIPVIVIDDDAAVIRKLIALDVRCIQGDGANPRILKQANCRQAKAVVCSMRRTRDAKIALDYLRNHSTKVFIRTFEPDETEFVKKAGGYPIETARASAHTMIEWLDVNLKEG
;
A
#
# COMPACT_ATOMS: atom_id res chain seq x y z
N MET A 1 9.96 -9.36 -35.16
CA MET A 1 8.89 -10.28 -34.66
C MET A 1 9.41 -11.26 -33.61
N SER A 2 10.59 -11.87 -33.79
CA SER A 2 11.16 -12.82 -32.79
C SER A 2 11.36 -12.23 -31.39
N GLY A 3 11.83 -10.99 -31.26
CA GLY A 3 12.09 -10.36 -29.97
C GLY A 3 10.84 -10.19 -29.09
N ILE A 4 9.72 -9.72 -29.67
CA ILE A 4 8.46 -9.57 -28.93
C ILE A 4 7.93 -10.93 -28.45
N CYS A 5 8.03 -11.98 -29.31
CA CYS A 5 7.59 -13.32 -28.92
C CYS A 5 8.39 -13.85 -27.73
N ILE A 6 9.71 -13.63 -27.72
CA ILE A 6 10.58 -14.04 -26.60
C ILE A 6 10.19 -13.32 -25.32
N LEU A 7 9.98 -12.00 -25.37
CA LEU A 7 9.57 -11.21 -24.21
C LEU A 7 8.19 -11.66 -23.66
N LEU A 8 7.24 -11.99 -24.54
CA LEU A 8 5.92 -12.47 -24.16
C LEU A 8 5.96 -13.85 -23.51
N VAL A 9 6.75 -14.79 -24.06
CA VAL A 9 6.95 -16.11 -23.45
C VAL A 9 7.61 -15.96 -22.07
N ALA A 10 8.61 -15.11 -21.98
CA ALA A 10 9.27 -14.80 -20.72
C ALA A 10 8.30 -14.20 -19.69
N ALA A 11 7.41 -13.29 -20.11
CA ALA A 11 6.37 -12.74 -19.25
C ALA A 11 5.43 -13.83 -18.73
N ALA A 12 4.98 -14.73 -19.60
CA ALA A 12 4.11 -15.84 -19.22
C ALA A 12 4.77 -16.78 -18.21
N ILE A 13 6.06 -17.10 -18.41
CA ILE A 13 6.85 -17.91 -17.48
C ILE A 13 6.99 -17.18 -16.12
N ALA A 14 7.30 -15.88 -16.13
CA ALA A 14 7.43 -15.08 -14.92
C ALA A 14 6.15 -15.04 -14.10
N PHE A 15 5.00 -14.83 -14.74
CA PHE A 15 3.70 -14.86 -14.06
C PHE A 15 3.35 -16.24 -13.50
N GLY A 16 3.66 -17.31 -14.25
CA GLY A 16 3.47 -18.69 -13.80
C GLY A 16 4.30 -19.00 -12.54
N LEU A 17 5.59 -18.66 -12.58
CA LEU A 17 6.51 -18.80 -11.45
C LEU A 17 6.10 -17.94 -10.25
N ALA A 18 5.68 -16.69 -10.47
CA ALA A 18 5.20 -15.81 -9.42
C ALA A 18 4.00 -16.41 -8.66
N LYS A 19 3.07 -17.02 -9.40
CA LYS A 19 1.92 -17.69 -8.82
C LYS A 19 2.31 -18.95 -8.04
N LEU A 20 3.22 -19.74 -8.57
CA LEU A 20 3.72 -20.98 -7.94
C LEU A 20 4.48 -20.68 -6.65
N LEU A 21 5.40 -19.71 -6.69
CA LEU A 21 6.24 -19.32 -5.55
C LEU A 21 5.53 -18.37 -4.57
N ARG A 22 4.32 -17.90 -4.91
CA ARG A 22 3.54 -16.90 -4.13
C ARG A 22 4.29 -15.58 -3.92
N LEU A 23 5.17 -15.23 -4.84
CA LEU A 23 5.93 -13.98 -4.85
C LEU A 23 5.22 -12.89 -5.65
N PRO A 24 5.60 -11.60 -5.48
CA PRO A 24 5.18 -10.54 -6.39
C PRO A 24 5.71 -10.81 -7.80
N PRO A 25 4.93 -10.55 -8.87
CA PRO A 25 5.39 -10.84 -10.24
C PRO A 25 6.50 -9.89 -10.72
N ILE A 26 6.53 -8.63 -10.25
CA ILE A 26 7.48 -7.61 -10.71
C ILE A 26 8.95 -8.04 -10.55
N PRO A 27 9.42 -8.47 -9.36
CA PRO A 27 10.78 -8.95 -9.20
C PRO A 27 11.12 -10.14 -10.12
N LEU A 28 10.18 -11.04 -10.34
CA LEU A 28 10.39 -12.21 -11.20
C LEU A 28 10.45 -11.84 -12.70
N LEU A 29 9.65 -10.86 -13.13
CA LEU A 29 9.74 -10.31 -14.48
C LEU A 29 11.13 -9.73 -14.75
N MET A 30 11.65 -8.94 -13.80
CA MET A 30 12.97 -8.33 -13.93
C MET A 30 14.09 -9.37 -13.87
N LEU A 31 14.01 -10.36 -12.98
CA LEU A 31 14.99 -11.45 -12.92
C LEU A 31 15.01 -12.28 -14.20
N ILE A 32 13.84 -12.59 -14.76
CA ILE A 32 13.75 -13.33 -16.03
C ILE A 32 14.28 -12.48 -17.18
N GLY A 33 14.04 -11.14 -17.18
CA GLY A 33 14.64 -10.22 -18.12
C GLY A 33 16.17 -10.24 -18.06
N ALA A 34 16.76 -10.17 -16.87
CA ALA A 34 18.21 -10.27 -16.68
C ALA A 34 18.79 -11.62 -17.13
N VAL A 35 18.11 -12.73 -16.83
CA VAL A 35 18.50 -14.06 -17.33
C VAL A 35 18.41 -14.14 -18.84
N LEU A 36 17.38 -13.55 -19.45
CA LEU A 36 17.26 -13.49 -20.91
C LEU A 36 18.40 -12.72 -21.57
N HIS A 37 18.85 -11.64 -20.96
CA HIS A 37 20.01 -10.87 -21.46
C HIS A 37 21.26 -11.74 -21.52
N GLU A 38 21.56 -12.47 -20.45
CA GLU A 38 22.72 -13.40 -20.40
C GLU A 38 22.57 -14.56 -21.40
N LEU A 39 21.37 -15.14 -21.52
CA LEU A 39 21.11 -16.22 -22.46
C LEU A 39 21.15 -15.74 -23.92
N ALA A 40 20.70 -14.52 -24.21
CA ALA A 40 20.77 -13.92 -25.53
C ALA A 40 22.22 -13.75 -25.98
N HIS A 41 23.12 -13.35 -25.09
CA HIS A 41 24.55 -13.30 -25.35
C HIS A 41 25.15 -14.68 -25.65
N LEU A 42 24.71 -15.73 -24.96
CA LEU A 42 25.21 -17.10 -25.16
C LEU A 42 24.73 -17.72 -26.48
N TRP A 43 23.57 -17.32 -26.98
CA TRP A 43 22.95 -17.91 -28.17
C TRP A 43 22.94 -16.99 -29.40
N ASP A 44 23.67 -15.88 -29.31
CA ASP A 44 23.79 -14.88 -30.39
C ASP A 44 22.42 -14.34 -30.88
N ILE A 45 21.45 -14.29 -29.97
CA ILE A 45 20.11 -13.77 -30.26
C ILE A 45 20.11 -12.28 -29.90
N THR A 46 20.09 -11.42 -30.92
CA THR A 46 20.00 -9.99 -30.69
C THR A 46 18.53 -9.58 -30.53
N VAL A 47 18.18 -9.04 -29.37
CA VAL A 47 16.93 -8.29 -29.18
C VAL A 47 17.26 -6.84 -29.61
N PRO A 48 16.57 -6.27 -30.64
CA PRO A 48 16.86 -4.91 -31.08
C PRO A 48 16.69 -3.92 -29.92
N GLU A 49 17.69 -3.08 -29.66
CA GLU A 49 17.67 -2.08 -28.60
C GLU A 49 16.52 -1.07 -28.79
N ASP A 50 16.20 -0.72 -30.02
CA ASP A 50 15.08 0.15 -30.38
C ASP A 50 13.74 -0.44 -29.87
N LEU A 51 13.55 -1.76 -30.05
CA LEU A 51 12.35 -2.44 -29.63
C LEU A 51 12.23 -2.44 -28.10
N LEU A 52 13.33 -2.65 -27.38
CA LEU A 52 13.34 -2.59 -25.92
C LEU A 52 12.98 -1.19 -25.42
N SER A 53 13.53 -0.14 -26.05
CA SER A 53 13.25 1.25 -25.68
C SER A 53 11.79 1.63 -25.94
N GLU A 54 11.20 1.26 -27.07
CA GLU A 54 9.78 1.49 -27.37
C GLU A 54 8.86 0.75 -26.41
N MET A 55 9.18 -0.51 -26.08
CA MET A 55 8.40 -1.28 -25.10
C MET A 55 8.52 -0.69 -23.69
N MET A 56 9.70 -0.18 -23.32
CA MET A 56 9.88 0.53 -22.06
C MET A 56 9.05 1.82 -22.02
N GLU A 57 9.04 2.62 -23.08
CA GLU A 57 8.26 3.86 -23.13
C GLU A 57 6.75 3.62 -23.03
N LEU A 58 6.21 2.66 -23.80
CA LEU A 58 4.79 2.32 -23.76
C LEU A 58 4.39 1.72 -22.40
N GLY A 59 5.20 0.81 -21.89
CA GLY A 59 4.98 0.23 -20.57
C GLY A 59 4.99 1.28 -19.47
N LEU A 60 5.91 2.22 -19.58
CA LEU A 60 6.09 3.35 -18.71
C LEU A 60 4.88 4.28 -18.72
N ALA A 61 4.42 4.67 -19.93
CA ALA A 61 3.24 5.51 -20.08
C ALA A 61 2.02 4.87 -19.41
N MET A 62 1.80 3.57 -19.64
CA MET A 62 0.68 2.83 -19.06
C MET A 62 0.80 2.66 -17.55
N LEU A 63 2.01 2.45 -17.02
CA LEU A 63 2.25 2.38 -15.59
C LEU A 63 1.87 3.68 -14.89
N VAL A 64 2.41 4.79 -15.40
CA VAL A 64 2.20 6.12 -14.81
C VAL A 64 0.75 6.58 -14.98
N PHE A 65 0.14 6.29 -16.12
CA PHE A 65 -1.27 6.55 -16.37
C PHE A 65 -2.18 5.80 -15.39
N THR A 66 -1.95 4.51 -15.18
CA THR A 66 -2.74 3.71 -14.23
C THR A 66 -2.53 4.15 -12.78
N ALA A 67 -1.32 4.54 -12.40
CA ALA A 67 -1.06 5.16 -11.10
C ALA A 67 -1.89 6.45 -10.92
N GLY A 68 -1.97 7.30 -11.94
CA GLY A 68 -2.85 8.46 -11.96
C GLY A 68 -4.34 8.10 -11.79
N VAL A 69 -4.83 7.06 -12.50
CA VAL A 69 -6.22 6.56 -12.37
C VAL A 69 -6.50 6.07 -10.95
N ASP A 70 -5.52 5.46 -10.31
CA ASP A 70 -5.64 4.95 -8.94
C ASP A 70 -5.71 6.05 -7.89
N LEU A 71 -5.27 7.26 -8.22
CA LEU A 71 -5.23 8.43 -7.36
C LEU A 71 -6.63 9.03 -7.17
N SER A 72 -7.48 8.35 -6.41
CA SER A 72 -8.83 8.85 -6.14
C SER A 72 -8.89 9.62 -4.81
N PRO A 73 -9.20 10.94 -4.82
CA PRO A 73 -9.29 11.74 -3.59
C PRO A 73 -10.31 11.20 -2.57
N ARG A 74 -11.33 10.47 -3.03
CA ARG A 74 -12.34 9.85 -2.15
C ARG A 74 -11.78 8.76 -1.23
N ARG A 75 -10.65 8.14 -1.59
CA ARG A 75 -9.98 7.14 -0.73
C ARG A 75 -9.30 7.76 0.49
N MET A 76 -9.00 9.06 0.43
CA MET A 76 -8.35 9.83 1.50
C MET A 76 -9.34 10.37 2.54
N LEU A 77 -10.67 10.20 2.34
CA LEU A 77 -11.69 10.75 3.21
C LEU A 77 -11.59 10.21 4.65
N GLY A 78 -11.48 11.13 5.60
CA GLY A 78 -11.59 10.89 7.04
C GLY A 78 -10.38 11.24 7.90
N ARG A 79 -9.13 11.09 7.40
CA ARG A 79 -7.89 11.43 8.13
C ARG A 79 -6.82 12.07 7.22
N THR A 80 -7.22 12.94 6.31
CA THR A 80 -6.34 13.55 5.30
C THR A 80 -5.09 14.21 5.89
N ARG A 81 -5.22 14.93 7.02
CA ARG A 81 -4.06 15.54 7.70
C ARG A 81 -3.03 14.51 8.15
N ALA A 82 -3.47 13.41 8.76
CA ALA A 82 -2.59 12.33 9.20
C ALA A 82 -1.84 11.69 8.02
N ILE A 83 -2.55 11.44 6.92
CA ILE A 83 -1.98 10.87 5.69
C ILE A 83 -0.91 11.79 5.11
N ILE A 84 -1.22 13.07 4.93
CA ILE A 84 -0.26 14.06 4.40
C ILE A 84 0.94 14.20 5.32
N THR A 85 0.74 14.26 6.64
CA THR A 85 1.86 14.36 7.60
C THR A 85 2.78 13.15 7.51
N VAL A 86 2.23 11.93 7.55
CA VAL A 86 3.06 10.70 7.47
C VAL A 86 3.78 10.64 6.13
N ALA A 87 3.07 10.91 5.02
CA ALA A 87 3.66 10.88 3.69
C ALA A 87 4.80 11.88 3.53
N SER A 88 4.56 13.16 3.91
CA SER A 88 5.56 14.21 3.74
C SER A 88 6.78 13.98 4.63
N VAL A 89 6.58 13.67 5.91
CA VAL A 89 7.70 13.46 6.84
C VAL A 89 8.51 12.23 6.43
N GLN A 90 7.84 11.13 6.05
CA GLN A 90 8.54 9.92 5.57
C GLN A 90 9.32 10.23 4.29
N PHE A 91 8.68 10.83 3.29
CA PHE A 91 9.29 11.10 1.99
C PHE A 91 10.57 11.95 2.13
N PHE A 92 10.49 13.07 2.83
CA PHE A 92 11.64 14.00 2.96
C PHE A 92 12.72 13.47 3.89
N ILE A 93 12.37 12.84 5.01
CA ILE A 93 13.38 12.29 5.93
C ILE A 93 14.08 11.09 5.29
N LEU A 94 13.35 10.22 4.59
CA LEU A 94 13.95 9.08 3.93
C LEU A 94 14.82 9.49 2.74
N GLY A 95 14.35 10.48 1.95
CA GLY A 95 15.15 11.09 0.90
C GLY A 95 16.45 11.70 1.44
N LEU A 96 16.37 12.47 2.54
CA LEU A 96 17.53 13.02 3.21
C LEU A 96 18.49 11.94 3.75
N ALA A 97 17.95 10.89 4.35
CA ALA A 97 18.75 9.74 4.81
C ALA A 97 19.48 9.07 3.64
N GLY A 98 18.81 8.92 2.48
CA GLY A 98 19.44 8.42 1.26
C GLY A 98 20.58 9.30 0.76
N VAL A 99 20.38 10.61 0.72
CA VAL A 99 21.41 11.59 0.34
C VAL A 99 22.60 11.54 1.30
N ILE A 100 22.36 11.53 2.60
CA ILE A 100 23.43 11.45 3.62
C ILE A 100 24.20 10.13 3.47
N THR A 101 23.52 9.02 3.25
CA THR A 101 24.14 7.72 3.03
C THR A 101 25.01 7.72 1.76
N ALA A 102 24.51 8.34 0.67
CA ALA A 102 25.28 8.45 -0.58
C ALA A 102 26.55 9.28 -0.39
N PHE A 103 26.49 10.42 0.29
CA PHE A 103 27.69 11.20 0.61
C PHE A 103 28.67 10.45 1.51
N ALA A 104 28.18 9.70 2.50
CA ALA A 104 29.01 8.88 3.37
C ALA A 104 29.75 7.75 2.60
N LEU A 105 29.18 7.31 1.48
CA LEU A 105 29.76 6.32 0.57
C LEU A 105 30.61 6.95 -0.55
N GLY A 106 30.79 8.29 -0.56
CA GLY A 106 31.66 9.00 -1.50
C GLY A 106 31.04 9.33 -2.85
N TYR A 107 29.70 9.27 -3.00
CA TYR A 107 29.04 9.66 -4.24
C TYR A 107 28.92 11.19 -4.39
N ASP A 108 28.91 11.66 -5.64
CA ASP A 108 28.70 13.07 -5.99
C ASP A 108 27.26 13.55 -5.71
N VAL A 109 27.05 14.85 -5.77
CA VAL A 109 25.77 15.50 -5.45
C VAL A 109 24.63 14.97 -6.33
N THR A 110 24.85 14.84 -7.64
CA THR A 110 23.81 14.39 -8.59
C THR A 110 23.39 12.97 -8.26
N THR A 111 24.36 12.06 -8.13
CA THR A 111 24.12 10.66 -7.74
C THR A 111 23.42 10.56 -6.38
N ALA A 112 23.84 11.36 -5.40
CA ALA A 112 23.23 11.38 -4.07
C ALA A 112 21.76 11.83 -4.12
N LEU A 113 21.42 12.82 -4.93
CA LEU A 113 20.05 13.28 -5.12
C LEU A 113 19.17 12.18 -5.78
N TYR A 114 19.67 11.51 -6.83
CA TYR A 114 18.95 10.40 -7.46
C TYR A 114 18.72 9.25 -6.49
N LEU A 115 19.72 8.86 -5.71
CA LEU A 115 19.60 7.79 -4.68
C LEU A 115 18.63 8.19 -3.57
N GLY A 116 18.72 9.41 -3.06
CA GLY A 116 17.81 9.92 -2.05
C GLY A 116 16.36 9.93 -2.53
N CYS A 117 16.12 10.42 -3.75
CA CYS A 117 14.79 10.42 -4.35
C CYS A 117 14.28 9.00 -4.64
N ALA A 118 15.15 8.10 -5.10
CA ALA A 118 14.79 6.72 -5.35
C ALA A 118 14.34 5.98 -4.08
N LEU A 119 14.94 6.29 -2.92
CA LEU A 119 14.54 5.70 -1.65
C LEU A 119 13.26 6.31 -1.06
N SER A 120 12.92 7.55 -1.40
CA SER A 120 11.88 8.32 -0.72
C SER A 120 10.44 7.83 -0.96
N ALA A 121 10.17 7.19 -2.10
CA ALA A 121 8.85 6.68 -2.47
C ALA A 121 8.74 5.16 -2.31
N SER A 122 7.55 4.68 -1.94
CA SER A 122 7.26 3.26 -1.73
C SER A 122 6.34 2.71 -2.83
N SER A 123 6.47 1.41 -3.17
CA SER A 123 5.70 0.79 -4.26
C SER A 123 4.20 0.66 -3.97
N THR A 124 3.41 1.28 -4.81
CA THR A 124 1.94 1.17 -4.75
C THR A 124 1.46 -0.21 -5.19
N LEU A 125 2.03 -0.80 -6.25
CA LEU A 125 1.60 -2.09 -6.80
C LEU A 125 1.78 -3.25 -5.82
N VAL A 126 2.93 -3.33 -5.16
CA VAL A 126 3.23 -4.42 -4.21
C VAL A 126 2.35 -4.31 -2.98
N VAL A 127 2.20 -3.10 -2.43
CA VAL A 127 1.40 -2.86 -1.21
C VAL A 127 -0.08 -3.11 -1.47
N VAL A 128 -0.65 -2.59 -2.56
CA VAL A 128 -2.06 -2.79 -2.91
C VAL A 128 -2.37 -4.29 -3.04
N ARG A 129 -1.55 -5.04 -3.79
CA ARG A 129 -1.72 -6.50 -3.92
C ARG A 129 -1.62 -7.23 -2.58
N HIS A 130 -0.69 -6.80 -1.71
CA HIS A 130 -0.54 -7.38 -0.38
C HIS A 130 -1.79 -7.14 0.49
N LEU A 131 -2.28 -5.89 0.54
CA LEU A 131 -3.49 -5.52 1.29
C LEU A 131 -4.75 -6.21 0.74
N GLN A 132 -4.87 -6.36 -0.59
CA GLN A 132 -5.97 -7.10 -1.23
C GLN A 132 -5.98 -8.57 -0.82
N ARG A 133 -4.84 -9.25 -0.92
CA ARG A 133 -4.72 -10.66 -0.52
C ARG A 133 -5.07 -10.90 0.94
N ARG A 134 -4.80 -9.92 1.80
CA ARG A 134 -5.12 -9.98 3.24
C ARG A 134 -6.49 -9.40 3.59
N ARG A 135 -7.25 -8.90 2.63
CA ARG A 135 -8.55 -8.20 2.81
C ARG A 135 -8.46 -7.00 3.77
N GLN A 136 -7.32 -6.31 3.80
CA GLN A 136 -7.00 -5.22 4.74
C GLN A 136 -7.10 -3.82 4.14
N MET A 137 -7.48 -3.67 2.86
CA MET A 137 -7.56 -2.37 2.16
C MET A 137 -8.47 -1.34 2.86
N PHE A 138 -9.53 -1.81 3.49
CA PHE A 138 -10.54 -0.94 4.14
C PHE A 138 -10.31 -0.77 5.64
N GLU A 139 -9.29 -1.41 6.20
CA GLU A 139 -8.89 -1.18 7.58
C GLU A 139 -8.26 0.20 7.76
N PRO A 140 -8.28 0.77 8.99
CA PRO A 140 -7.71 2.09 9.25
C PRO A 140 -6.26 2.23 8.77
N PHE A 141 -5.43 1.22 9.05
CA PHE A 141 -4.03 1.22 8.63
C PHE A 141 -3.86 1.05 7.11
N GLY A 142 -4.67 0.18 6.49
CA GLY A 142 -4.64 0.00 5.03
C GLY A 142 -4.98 1.30 4.29
N ARG A 143 -5.97 2.07 4.79
CA ARG A 143 -6.30 3.39 4.24
C ARG A 143 -5.20 4.43 4.47
N LEU A 144 -4.50 4.37 5.63
CA LEU A 144 -3.33 5.21 5.87
C LEU A 144 -2.26 4.93 4.83
N VAL A 145 -1.86 3.66 4.70
CA VAL A 145 -0.79 3.24 3.79
C VAL A 145 -1.13 3.62 2.35
N LEU A 146 -2.34 3.30 1.87
CA LEU A 146 -2.77 3.69 0.51
C LEU A 146 -2.75 5.20 0.29
N GLY A 147 -3.18 5.98 1.30
CA GLY A 147 -3.14 7.43 1.21
C GLY A 147 -1.71 7.98 1.17
N VAL A 148 -0.79 7.41 1.97
CA VAL A 148 0.63 7.77 1.98
C VAL A 148 1.26 7.53 0.60
N LEU A 149 1.04 6.35 0.02
CA LEU A 149 1.54 6.00 -1.31
C LEU A 149 1.07 6.98 -2.39
N LEU A 150 -0.22 7.34 -2.39
CA LEU A 150 -0.76 8.31 -3.35
C LEU A 150 -0.10 9.69 -3.26
N VAL A 151 0.21 10.16 -2.06
CA VAL A 151 0.90 11.44 -1.87
C VAL A 151 2.36 11.34 -2.30
N GLN A 152 3.02 10.22 -2.01
CA GLN A 152 4.41 9.97 -2.43
C GLN A 152 4.54 9.88 -3.96
N ASP A 153 3.61 9.25 -4.65
CA ASP A 153 3.59 9.18 -6.12
C ASP A 153 3.51 10.58 -6.74
N LEU A 154 2.74 11.49 -6.14
CA LEU A 154 2.72 12.90 -6.58
C LEU A 154 4.06 13.61 -6.32
N PHE A 155 4.66 13.40 -5.15
CA PHE A 155 5.93 14.05 -4.81
C PHE A 155 7.06 13.57 -5.73
N ILE A 156 7.19 12.26 -5.97
CA ILE A 156 8.27 11.73 -6.82
C ILE A 156 8.17 12.24 -8.25
N ILE A 157 6.96 12.39 -8.81
CA ILE A 157 6.75 12.95 -10.14
C ILE A 157 7.19 14.42 -10.19
N LEU A 158 6.83 15.24 -9.20
CA LEU A 158 7.24 16.64 -9.17
C LEU A 158 8.75 16.79 -9.00
N ILE A 159 9.38 15.98 -8.15
CA ILE A 159 10.83 15.97 -7.97
C ILE A 159 11.55 15.46 -9.21
N MET A 160 11.02 14.45 -9.88
CA MET A 160 11.56 13.97 -11.14
C MET A 160 11.63 15.08 -12.20
N VAL A 161 10.58 15.90 -12.30
CA VAL A 161 10.59 17.09 -13.18
C VAL A 161 11.72 18.06 -12.81
N ALA A 162 11.87 18.34 -11.51
CA ALA A 162 12.90 19.25 -11.02
C ALA A 162 14.32 18.71 -11.29
N LEU A 163 14.56 17.43 -11.05
CA LEU A 163 15.86 16.79 -11.25
C LEU A 163 16.25 16.72 -12.74
N LEU A 164 15.33 16.29 -13.60
CA LEU A 164 15.60 16.19 -15.05
C LEU A 164 15.89 17.55 -15.68
N LYS A 165 15.37 18.64 -15.12
CA LYS A 165 15.62 20.00 -15.58
C LYS A 165 16.75 20.72 -14.82
N SER A 166 17.35 20.09 -13.83
CA SER A 166 18.41 20.69 -13.01
C SER A 166 19.67 21.11 -13.83
N PRO A 167 20.10 20.40 -14.89
CA PRO A 167 21.23 20.84 -15.72
C PRO A 167 20.96 22.12 -16.51
N GLU A 168 19.68 22.43 -16.80
CA GLU A 168 19.28 23.68 -17.47
C GLU A 168 19.28 24.88 -16.53
N GLY A 169 19.51 24.66 -15.22
CA GLY A 169 19.58 25.67 -14.17
C GLY A 169 18.39 25.67 -13.21
N GLY A 170 18.57 26.17 -12.00
CA GLY A 170 17.54 26.15 -10.95
C GLY A 170 16.28 26.95 -11.32
N VAL A 171 16.41 28.00 -12.11
CA VAL A 171 15.29 28.81 -12.60
C VAL A 171 14.40 28.01 -13.54
N GLU A 172 14.99 27.24 -14.49
CA GLU A 172 14.24 26.40 -15.41
C GLU A 172 13.57 25.22 -14.67
N SER A 173 14.26 24.64 -13.69
CA SER A 173 13.65 23.63 -12.80
C SER A 173 12.41 24.16 -12.08
N PHE A 174 12.48 25.38 -11.56
CA PHE A 174 11.34 26.04 -10.90
C PHE A 174 10.17 26.27 -11.88
N PHE A 175 10.46 26.79 -13.08
CA PHE A 175 9.42 26.96 -14.10
C PHE A 175 8.84 25.65 -14.60
N ALA A 176 9.65 24.59 -14.70
CA ALA A 176 9.17 23.26 -15.08
C ALA A 176 8.20 22.69 -14.03
N VAL A 177 8.54 22.78 -12.74
CA VAL A 177 7.63 22.39 -11.67
C VAL A 177 6.34 23.22 -11.68
N THR A 178 6.44 24.54 -11.92
CA THR A 178 5.26 25.42 -11.99
C THR A 178 4.36 25.02 -13.16
N ARG A 179 4.93 24.71 -14.34
CA ARG A 179 4.19 24.18 -15.51
C ARG A 179 3.53 22.82 -15.21
N ALA A 180 4.22 21.93 -14.50
CA ALA A 180 3.66 20.65 -14.07
C ALA A 180 2.48 20.83 -13.11
N VAL A 181 2.60 21.74 -12.14
CA VAL A 181 1.49 22.11 -11.23
C VAL A 181 0.32 22.70 -12.02
N GLY A 182 0.59 23.57 -13.00
CA GLY A 182 -0.43 24.13 -13.91
C GLY A 182 -1.17 23.03 -14.68
N LEU A 183 -0.45 22.05 -15.22
CA LEU A 183 -1.05 20.88 -15.88
C LEU A 183 -1.91 20.05 -14.91
N GLY A 184 -1.46 19.91 -13.67
CA GLY A 184 -2.22 19.29 -12.58
C GLY A 184 -3.52 20.03 -12.26
N CYS A 185 -3.52 21.38 -12.26
CA CYS A 185 -4.73 22.18 -12.11
C CYS A 185 -5.73 21.95 -13.26
N VAL A 186 -5.25 21.83 -14.49
CA VAL A 186 -6.09 21.45 -15.64
C VAL A 186 -6.69 20.06 -15.45
N ALA A 187 -5.89 19.10 -14.99
CA ALA A 187 -6.36 17.75 -14.69
C ALA A 187 -7.42 17.72 -13.59
N ILE A 188 -7.27 18.54 -12.53
CA ILE A 188 -8.27 18.73 -11.47
C ILE A 188 -9.57 19.30 -12.06
N GLY A 189 -9.49 20.28 -12.96
CA GLY A 189 -10.64 20.85 -13.65
C GLY A 189 -11.40 19.80 -14.45
N ILE A 190 -10.69 19.01 -15.26
CA ILE A 190 -11.26 17.91 -16.04
C ILE A 190 -11.89 16.85 -15.11
N HIS A 191 -11.19 16.44 -14.06
CA HIS A 191 -11.68 15.49 -13.06
C HIS A 191 -12.99 15.95 -12.40
N ARG A 192 -13.09 17.25 -12.05
CA ARG A 192 -14.20 17.78 -11.25
C ARG A 192 -15.42 18.17 -12.08
N TRP A 193 -15.22 18.67 -13.29
CA TRP A 193 -16.30 19.24 -14.11
C TRP A 193 -16.55 18.46 -15.40
N PHE A 194 -15.50 18.19 -16.19
CA PHE A 194 -15.63 17.61 -17.53
C PHE A 194 -16.03 16.13 -17.48
N VAL A 195 -15.32 15.32 -16.70
CA VAL A 195 -15.60 13.88 -16.58
C VAL A 195 -17.01 13.62 -16.02
N PRO A 196 -17.49 14.28 -14.95
CA PRO A 196 -18.86 14.11 -14.50
C PRO A 196 -19.91 14.61 -15.49
N TRP A 197 -19.59 15.64 -16.29
CA TRP A 197 -20.48 16.14 -17.32
C TRP A 197 -20.64 15.13 -18.46
N ILE A 198 -19.53 14.60 -18.98
CA ILE A 198 -19.53 13.57 -20.03
C ILE A 198 -20.30 12.32 -19.58
N THR A 199 -20.00 11.78 -18.42
CA THR A 199 -20.61 10.54 -17.91
C THR A 199 -22.10 10.66 -17.65
N ARG A 200 -22.61 11.89 -17.41
CA ARG A 200 -24.05 12.13 -17.26
C ARG A 200 -24.78 12.33 -18.58
N ARG A 201 -24.09 12.85 -19.60
CA ARG A 201 -24.72 13.18 -20.89
C ARG A 201 -24.57 12.08 -21.94
N LEU A 202 -23.42 11.44 -21.97
CA LEU A 202 -23.09 10.38 -22.92
C LEU A 202 -23.19 9.04 -22.20
N LYS A 203 -24.06 8.17 -22.67
CA LYS A 203 -24.09 6.76 -22.26
C LYS A 203 -23.03 6.03 -23.07
N LEU A 204 -21.75 6.23 -22.70
CA LEU A 204 -20.63 5.65 -23.40
C LEU A 204 -20.55 4.13 -23.11
N ASP A 205 -20.37 3.39 -24.17
CA ASP A 205 -20.05 1.96 -24.08
C ASP A 205 -18.60 1.73 -23.63
N ASP A 206 -18.32 0.52 -23.26
CA ASP A 206 -17.03 0.13 -22.69
C ASP A 206 -15.87 0.46 -23.64
N GLU A 207 -16.01 0.22 -24.94
CA GLU A 207 -15.00 0.51 -25.96
C GLU A 207 -14.77 2.02 -26.14
N GLU A 208 -15.84 2.81 -26.14
CA GLU A 208 -15.77 4.26 -26.23
C GLU A 208 -15.08 4.88 -25.01
N LEU A 209 -15.32 4.32 -23.81
CA LEU A 209 -14.62 4.71 -22.58
C LEU A 209 -13.13 4.43 -22.64
N MET A 210 -12.74 3.26 -23.19
CA MET A 210 -11.34 2.89 -23.36
C MET A 210 -10.64 3.84 -24.36
N LEU A 211 -11.26 4.08 -25.53
CA LEU A 211 -10.72 5.01 -26.52
C LEU A 211 -10.63 6.43 -25.97
N GLY A 212 -11.67 6.87 -25.25
CA GLY A 212 -11.66 8.17 -24.57
C GLY A 212 -10.54 8.30 -23.55
N ALA A 213 -10.29 7.26 -22.75
CA ALA A 213 -9.20 7.23 -21.78
C ALA A 213 -7.82 7.29 -22.43
N LEU A 214 -7.61 6.54 -23.53
CA LEU A 214 -6.38 6.61 -24.32
C LEU A 214 -6.24 7.96 -25.03
N GLY A 215 -7.34 8.51 -25.55
CA GLY A 215 -7.36 9.86 -26.12
C GLY A 215 -6.89 10.93 -25.13
N ILE A 216 -7.39 10.88 -23.89
CA ILE A 216 -6.96 11.78 -22.81
C ILE A 216 -5.47 11.57 -22.48
N LEU A 217 -4.98 10.31 -22.47
CA LEU A 217 -3.57 10.02 -22.29
C LEU A 217 -2.71 10.75 -23.31
N PHE A 218 -3.04 10.62 -24.60
CA PHE A 218 -2.27 11.27 -25.67
C PHE A 218 -2.40 12.79 -25.66
N VAL A 219 -3.56 13.34 -25.35
CA VAL A 219 -3.76 14.79 -25.23
C VAL A 219 -2.88 15.38 -24.12
N PHE A 220 -2.88 14.77 -22.93
CA PHE A 220 -2.03 15.25 -21.83
C PHE A 220 -0.54 15.04 -22.08
N SER A 221 -0.16 13.94 -22.72
CA SER A 221 1.23 13.71 -23.12
C SER A 221 1.70 14.73 -24.17
N GLY A 222 0.83 15.08 -25.13
CA GLY A 222 1.08 16.16 -26.09
C GLY A 222 1.17 17.54 -25.43
N LEU A 223 0.29 17.84 -24.45
CA LEU A 223 0.39 19.06 -23.65
C LEU A 223 1.70 19.12 -22.85
N ALA A 224 2.11 18.02 -22.24
CA ALA A 224 3.38 17.94 -21.52
C ALA A 224 4.56 18.25 -22.48
N TYR A 225 4.55 17.67 -23.68
CA TYR A 225 5.56 17.95 -24.72
C TYR A 225 5.62 19.45 -25.07
N VAL A 226 4.48 20.08 -25.35
CA VAL A 226 4.41 21.53 -25.64
C VAL A 226 4.93 22.37 -24.46
N LEU A 227 4.66 21.93 -23.23
CA LEU A 227 5.13 22.58 -22.00
C LEU A 227 6.59 22.25 -21.67
N LYS A 228 7.31 21.51 -22.54
CA LYS A 228 8.69 21.02 -22.31
C LYS A 228 8.84 20.21 -21.01
N LEU A 229 7.81 19.47 -20.65
CA LEU A 229 7.79 18.54 -19.53
C LEU A 229 8.04 17.10 -20.03
N PRO A 230 8.58 16.21 -19.19
CA PRO A 230 8.62 14.79 -19.49
C PRO A 230 7.21 14.25 -19.80
N PHE A 231 7.07 13.38 -20.79
CA PHE A 231 5.77 12.83 -21.22
C PHE A 231 5.06 12.05 -20.07
N LEU A 232 5.85 11.51 -19.14
CA LEU A 232 5.37 10.81 -17.96
C LEU A 232 4.45 11.67 -17.08
N VAL A 233 4.76 12.96 -16.98
CA VAL A 233 3.94 13.93 -16.24
C VAL A 233 2.57 14.07 -16.89
N GLY A 234 2.54 14.12 -18.22
CA GLY A 234 1.30 14.10 -18.98
C GLY A 234 0.49 12.82 -18.74
N ALA A 235 1.14 11.65 -18.84
CA ALA A 235 0.51 10.37 -18.59
C ALA A 235 -0.10 10.27 -17.17
N PHE A 236 0.60 10.74 -16.16
CA PHE A 236 0.10 10.77 -14.78
C PHE A 236 -1.14 11.65 -14.62
N PHE A 237 -1.08 12.89 -15.09
CA PHE A 237 -2.20 13.81 -14.97
C PHE A 237 -3.38 13.43 -15.86
N ALA A 238 -3.13 12.77 -17.00
CA ALA A 238 -4.17 12.13 -17.79
C ALA A 238 -4.96 11.10 -16.96
N GLY A 239 -4.24 10.15 -16.33
CA GLY A 239 -4.84 9.15 -15.46
C GLY A 239 -5.59 9.77 -14.28
N PHE A 240 -4.99 10.77 -13.62
CA PHE A 240 -5.63 11.49 -12.53
C PHE A 240 -6.91 12.19 -12.98
N SER A 241 -6.95 12.77 -14.16
CA SER A 241 -8.13 13.47 -14.68
C SER A 241 -9.37 12.59 -14.79
N ILE A 242 -9.19 11.30 -15.10
CA ILE A 242 -10.26 10.30 -15.21
C ILE A 242 -10.44 9.43 -13.95
N SER A 243 -9.74 9.73 -12.87
CA SER A 243 -9.84 8.99 -11.60
C SER A 243 -11.18 9.18 -10.87
N ALA A 244 -12.11 10.01 -11.40
CA ALA A 244 -13.42 10.25 -10.83
C ALA A 244 -14.32 9.01 -10.88
N PHE A 245 -15.01 8.74 -9.77
CA PHE A 245 -16.03 7.68 -9.78
C PHE A 245 -17.28 8.12 -10.58
N PRO A 246 -17.87 7.26 -11.43
CA PRO A 246 -17.60 5.82 -11.62
C PRO A 246 -16.49 5.49 -12.62
N MET A 247 -15.94 6.46 -13.34
CA MET A 247 -14.97 6.26 -14.43
C MET A 247 -13.77 5.42 -14.03
N ASN A 248 -13.17 5.70 -12.85
CA ASN A 248 -11.98 4.96 -12.44
C ASN A 248 -12.21 3.44 -12.32
N GLY A 249 -13.41 3.00 -11.94
CA GLY A 249 -13.76 1.58 -11.82
C GLY A 249 -13.88 0.90 -13.19
N LEU A 250 -14.55 1.57 -14.13
CA LEU A 250 -14.75 1.10 -15.50
C LEU A 250 -13.42 1.06 -16.25
N VAL A 251 -12.70 2.18 -16.29
CA VAL A 251 -11.41 2.31 -16.97
C VAL A 251 -10.39 1.31 -16.41
N ARG A 252 -10.35 1.12 -15.09
CA ARG A 252 -9.45 0.14 -14.47
C ARG A 252 -9.79 -1.30 -14.88
N GLY A 253 -11.07 -1.65 -14.94
CA GLY A 253 -11.50 -2.98 -15.38
C GLY A 253 -11.04 -3.29 -16.79
N MET A 254 -11.23 -2.34 -17.70
CA MET A 254 -10.88 -2.47 -19.11
C MET A 254 -9.39 -2.38 -19.37
N LEU A 255 -8.74 -1.36 -18.82
CA LEU A 255 -7.31 -1.14 -18.99
C LEU A 255 -6.45 -2.08 -18.14
N GLY A 256 -7.04 -2.80 -17.17
CA GLY A 256 -6.30 -3.66 -16.25
C GLY A 256 -5.50 -4.76 -16.95
N SER A 257 -6.09 -5.40 -17.95
CA SER A 257 -5.39 -6.42 -18.75
C SER A 257 -4.32 -5.81 -19.64
N LEU A 258 -4.65 -4.69 -20.31
CA LEU A 258 -3.73 -3.95 -21.18
C LEU A 258 -2.55 -3.39 -20.39
N SER A 259 -2.84 -2.77 -19.26
CA SER A 259 -1.81 -2.27 -18.33
C SER A 259 -0.91 -3.39 -17.82
N SER A 260 -1.48 -4.54 -17.43
CA SER A 260 -0.69 -5.68 -16.94
C SER A 260 0.23 -6.24 -18.04
N PHE A 261 -0.21 -6.23 -19.28
CA PHE A 261 0.58 -6.63 -20.44
C PHE A 261 1.77 -5.69 -20.65
N PHE A 262 1.54 -4.38 -20.75
CA PHE A 262 2.61 -3.40 -20.92
C PHE A 262 3.56 -3.34 -19.72
N LEU A 263 3.05 -3.48 -18.49
CA LEU A 263 3.86 -3.59 -17.29
C LEU A 263 4.81 -4.79 -17.33
N ALA A 264 4.33 -5.93 -17.82
CA ALA A 264 5.17 -7.12 -17.94
C ALA A 264 6.32 -6.89 -18.95
N LEU A 265 6.01 -6.31 -20.10
CA LEU A 265 7.02 -5.97 -21.10
C LEU A 265 8.03 -4.97 -20.56
N PHE A 266 7.55 -3.92 -19.88
CA PHE A 266 8.42 -2.92 -19.24
C PHE A 266 9.39 -3.56 -18.24
N PHE A 267 8.90 -4.34 -17.29
CA PHE A 267 9.77 -4.91 -16.27
C PHE A 267 10.74 -5.96 -16.81
N ILE A 268 10.36 -6.71 -17.85
CA ILE A 268 11.30 -7.62 -18.52
C ILE A 268 12.35 -6.83 -19.28
N ALA A 269 11.96 -5.77 -20.01
CA ALA A 269 12.90 -4.93 -20.74
C ALA A 269 13.88 -4.22 -19.78
N VAL A 270 13.39 -3.67 -18.66
CA VAL A 270 14.25 -3.13 -17.60
C VAL A 270 15.20 -4.21 -17.06
N GLY A 271 14.69 -5.42 -16.84
CA GLY A 271 15.53 -6.55 -16.40
C GLY A 271 16.62 -6.89 -17.44
N ALA A 272 16.27 -6.90 -18.73
CA ALA A 272 17.21 -7.18 -19.81
C ALA A 272 18.26 -6.06 -20.02
N SER A 273 17.98 -4.84 -19.56
CA SER A 273 18.92 -3.71 -19.60
C SER A 273 19.82 -3.64 -18.35
N LEU A 274 19.71 -4.60 -17.42
CA LEU A 274 20.52 -4.62 -16.22
C LEU A 274 21.92 -5.13 -16.50
N THR A 275 22.91 -4.34 -16.08
CA THR A 275 24.28 -4.81 -15.89
C THR A 275 24.45 -5.23 -14.44
N MET A 276 25.00 -6.44 -14.21
CA MET A 276 25.19 -6.89 -12.82
C MET A 276 26.19 -5.99 -12.08
N PRO A 277 25.76 -5.32 -10.98
CA PRO A 277 26.66 -4.50 -10.19
C PRO A 277 27.83 -5.35 -9.66
N GLN A 278 29.05 -4.84 -9.79
CA GLN A 278 30.25 -5.56 -9.36
C GLN A 278 30.93 -4.81 -8.19
N GLY A 279 31.71 -5.57 -7.41
CA GLY A 279 32.54 -5.01 -6.35
C GLY A 279 31.77 -4.26 -5.26
N ASP A 280 32.19 -3.04 -4.98
CA ASP A 280 31.65 -2.21 -3.89
C ASP A 280 30.17 -1.82 -4.06
N MET A 281 29.66 -1.82 -5.29
CA MET A 281 28.24 -1.47 -5.55
C MET A 281 27.27 -2.45 -4.91
N LEU A 282 27.60 -3.73 -4.80
CA LEU A 282 26.74 -4.71 -4.10
C LEU A 282 26.65 -4.37 -2.61
N TRP A 283 27.80 -4.01 -2.01
CA TRP A 283 27.84 -3.59 -0.62
C TRP A 283 27.07 -2.29 -0.40
N HIS A 284 27.25 -1.28 -1.27
CA HIS A 284 26.49 -0.03 -1.23
C HIS A 284 24.99 -0.29 -1.35
N SER A 285 24.55 -1.16 -2.27
CA SER A 285 23.13 -1.54 -2.41
C SER A 285 22.58 -2.13 -1.11
N LEU A 286 23.34 -3.01 -0.45
CA LEU A 286 22.95 -3.61 0.83
C LEU A 286 22.81 -2.56 1.93
N VAL A 287 23.73 -1.59 2.00
CA VAL A 287 23.65 -0.48 2.96
C VAL A 287 22.38 0.33 2.74
N PHE A 288 22.05 0.69 1.48
CA PHE A 288 20.81 1.42 1.16
C PHE A 288 19.55 0.63 1.51
N ILE A 289 19.52 -0.68 1.27
CA ILE A 289 18.40 -1.56 1.66
C ILE A 289 18.20 -1.54 3.18
N ILE A 290 19.29 -1.66 3.94
CA ILE A 290 19.24 -1.67 5.42
C ILE A 290 18.77 -0.30 5.94
N VAL A 291 19.32 0.80 5.42
CA VAL A 291 18.92 2.17 5.78
C VAL A 291 17.44 2.39 5.48
N LEU A 292 16.98 2.01 4.28
CA LEU A 292 15.57 2.11 3.89
C LEU A 292 14.66 1.42 4.89
N ILE A 293 14.94 0.15 5.21
CA ILE A 293 14.08 -0.65 6.09
C ILE A 293 14.08 -0.07 7.51
N ILE A 294 15.25 0.20 8.08
CA ILE A 294 15.37 0.66 9.47
C ILE A 294 14.73 2.05 9.63
N VAL A 295 15.07 2.99 8.74
CA VAL A 295 14.56 4.36 8.81
C VAL A 295 13.05 4.37 8.59
N THR A 296 12.54 3.66 7.57
CA THR A 296 11.10 3.65 7.27
C THR A 296 10.29 3.03 8.40
N VAL A 297 10.68 1.84 8.87
CA VAL A 297 9.94 1.15 9.95
C VAL A 297 9.96 1.98 11.24
N GLY A 298 11.12 2.52 11.62
CA GLY A 298 11.25 3.35 12.82
C GLY A 298 10.44 4.64 12.72
N LEU A 299 10.62 5.37 11.62
CA LEU A 299 9.98 6.67 11.40
C LEU A 299 8.45 6.56 11.32
N VAL A 300 7.95 5.64 10.50
CA VAL A 300 6.49 5.45 10.32
C VAL A 300 5.84 4.94 11.60
N SER A 301 6.55 4.12 12.39
CA SER A 301 6.06 3.68 13.70
C SER A 301 5.85 4.87 14.65
N VAL A 302 6.82 5.77 14.73
CA VAL A 302 6.75 6.94 15.63
C VAL A 302 5.69 7.94 15.15
N ILE A 303 5.70 8.30 13.85
CA ILE A 303 4.78 9.30 13.32
C ILE A 303 3.34 8.75 13.30
N GLY A 304 3.15 7.49 12.92
CA GLY A 304 1.84 6.84 12.91
C GLY A 304 1.17 6.90 14.29
N GLU A 305 1.94 6.64 15.35
CA GLU A 305 1.44 6.79 16.72
C GLU A 305 1.15 8.26 17.08
N ALA A 306 2.01 9.18 16.68
CA ALA A 306 1.81 10.62 16.94
C ALA A 306 0.51 11.14 16.31
N VAL A 307 0.12 10.62 15.15
CA VAL A 307 -1.14 10.98 14.47
C VAL A 307 -2.34 10.11 14.90
N GLY A 308 -2.16 9.25 15.92
CA GLY A 308 -3.24 8.54 16.61
C GLY A 308 -3.59 7.15 16.05
N TYR A 309 -2.66 6.50 15.36
CA TYR A 309 -2.76 5.07 15.03
C TYR A 309 -2.19 4.20 16.16
N SER A 310 -2.61 2.94 16.24
CA SER A 310 -2.05 2.00 17.21
C SER A 310 -0.59 1.65 16.87
N THR A 311 0.20 1.29 17.89
CA THR A 311 1.60 0.85 17.72
C THR A 311 1.71 -0.26 16.67
N ARG A 312 0.81 -1.26 16.71
CA ARG A 312 0.79 -2.36 15.76
C ARG A 312 0.52 -1.87 14.33
N ALA A 313 -0.54 -1.08 14.13
CA ALA A 313 -0.89 -0.54 12.83
C ALA A 313 0.23 0.32 12.24
N SER A 314 0.93 1.09 13.08
CA SER A 314 2.05 1.94 12.68
C SER A 314 3.28 1.11 12.27
N ILE A 315 3.60 0.04 13.01
CA ILE A 315 4.69 -0.89 12.65
C ILE A 315 4.36 -1.65 11.37
N GLU A 316 3.13 -2.20 11.24
CA GLU A 316 2.69 -2.89 10.02
C GLU A 316 2.74 -1.95 8.80
N ALA A 317 2.31 -0.69 8.96
CA ALA A 317 2.43 0.32 7.92
C ALA A 317 3.90 0.60 7.57
N GLY A 318 4.79 0.75 8.56
CA GLY A 318 6.22 0.94 8.36
C GLY A 318 6.87 -0.19 7.59
N ILE A 319 6.55 -1.44 7.92
CA ILE A 319 7.05 -2.61 7.18
C ILE A 319 6.56 -2.61 5.74
N LEU A 320 5.29 -2.30 5.49
CA LEU A 320 4.74 -2.27 4.13
C LEU A 320 5.32 -1.14 3.28
N LEU A 321 5.64 -0.01 3.90
CA LEU A 321 6.23 1.15 3.23
C LEU A 321 7.77 1.05 3.10
N SER A 322 8.43 0.03 3.69
CA SER A 322 9.89 -0.13 3.66
C SER A 322 10.40 -0.79 2.38
N GLN A 323 10.01 -0.27 1.25
CA GLN A 323 10.44 -0.69 -0.09
C GLN A 323 10.47 0.52 -1.02
N THR A 324 11.32 0.47 -2.03
CA THR A 324 11.31 1.52 -3.06
C THR A 324 10.16 1.34 -4.04
N SER A 325 9.91 2.37 -4.84
CA SER A 325 8.81 2.43 -5.80
C SER A 325 9.24 2.02 -7.21
N GLU A 326 8.29 1.58 -8.02
CA GLU A 326 8.43 1.55 -9.46
C GLU A 326 8.77 2.91 -10.06
N PHE A 327 8.34 4.02 -9.43
CA PHE A 327 8.72 5.37 -9.82
C PHE A 327 10.21 5.66 -9.61
N SER A 328 10.88 4.96 -8.71
CA SER A 328 12.33 5.06 -8.53
C SER A 328 13.08 4.53 -9.77
N LEU A 329 12.56 3.47 -10.40
CA LEU A 329 13.09 2.95 -11.66
C LEU A 329 12.86 3.93 -12.80
N LEU A 330 11.69 4.59 -12.82
CA LEU A 330 11.37 5.60 -13.82
C LEU A 330 12.29 6.80 -13.74
N LEU A 331 12.53 7.27 -12.53
CA LEU A 331 13.46 8.36 -12.25
C LEU A 331 14.87 8.00 -12.72
N ALA A 332 15.33 6.79 -12.37
CA ALA A 332 16.65 6.32 -12.76
C ALA A 332 16.77 6.12 -14.28
N LEU A 333 15.77 5.54 -14.94
CA LEU A 333 15.75 5.38 -16.40
C LEU A 333 15.79 6.73 -17.10
N ALA A 334 14.98 7.69 -16.67
CA ALA A 334 14.95 9.03 -17.23
C ALA A 334 16.27 9.78 -16.99
N GLY A 335 16.89 9.62 -15.83
CA GLY A 335 18.21 10.16 -15.50
C GLY A 335 19.31 9.55 -16.37
N MET A 336 19.27 8.25 -16.61
CA MET A 336 20.21 7.54 -17.49
C MET A 336 20.03 8.00 -18.95
N SER A 337 18.81 8.06 -19.45
CA SER A 337 18.51 8.50 -20.82
C SER A 337 18.89 9.96 -21.09
N SER A 338 18.85 10.81 -20.05
CA SER A 338 19.31 12.22 -20.13
C SER A 338 20.81 12.39 -19.86
N GLY A 339 21.55 11.30 -19.64
CA GLY A 339 23.00 11.33 -19.37
C GLY A 339 23.39 11.88 -18.00
N GLN A 340 22.44 12.03 -17.06
CA GLN A 340 22.72 12.56 -15.71
C GLN A 340 23.26 11.49 -14.77
N ILE A 341 22.95 10.23 -15.00
CA ILE A 341 23.46 9.11 -14.20
C ILE A 341 23.99 8.00 -15.11
N SER A 342 24.91 7.19 -14.58
CA SER A 342 25.50 6.05 -15.29
C SER A 342 24.56 4.83 -15.32
N ALA A 343 24.80 3.92 -16.27
CA ALA A 343 24.10 2.63 -16.34
C ALA A 343 24.34 1.78 -15.06
N GLU A 344 25.50 1.91 -14.44
CA GLU A 344 25.82 1.23 -13.19
C GLU A 344 24.94 1.71 -12.03
N LEU A 345 24.73 3.05 -11.92
CA LEU A 345 23.84 3.63 -10.91
C LEU A 345 22.39 3.21 -11.15
N PHE A 346 21.93 3.20 -12.42
CA PHE A 346 20.62 2.65 -12.78
C PHE A 346 20.47 1.21 -12.31
N SER A 347 21.48 0.37 -12.54
CA SER A 347 21.49 -1.04 -12.13
C SER A 347 21.48 -1.18 -10.60
N MET A 348 22.20 -0.32 -9.87
CA MET A 348 22.19 -0.28 -8.41
C MET A 348 20.79 0.07 -7.85
N ILE A 349 20.16 1.13 -8.36
CA ILE A 349 18.78 1.52 -7.97
C ILE A 349 17.80 0.39 -8.28
N THR A 350 17.97 -0.26 -9.42
CA THR A 350 17.14 -1.39 -9.81
C THR A 350 17.31 -2.58 -8.87
N LEU A 351 18.55 -2.93 -8.50
CA LEU A 351 18.82 -3.99 -7.53
C LEU A 351 18.20 -3.71 -6.16
N ILE A 352 18.32 -2.47 -5.65
CA ILE A 352 17.68 -2.03 -4.41
C ILE A 352 16.17 -2.21 -4.52
N THR A 353 15.58 -1.80 -5.65
CA THR A 353 14.13 -1.86 -5.88
C THR A 353 13.63 -3.31 -5.91
N VAL A 354 14.24 -4.17 -6.72
CA VAL A 354 13.85 -5.59 -6.81
C VAL A 354 13.99 -6.28 -5.47
N SER A 355 15.10 -6.05 -4.78
CA SER A 355 15.38 -6.68 -3.48
C SER A 355 14.37 -6.25 -2.43
N THR A 356 14.07 -4.95 -2.31
CA THR A 356 13.13 -4.44 -1.31
C THR A 356 11.68 -4.83 -1.62
N MET A 357 11.26 -4.80 -2.88
CA MET A 357 9.94 -5.27 -3.31
C MET A 357 9.74 -6.78 -3.07
N THR A 358 10.80 -7.58 -3.17
CA THR A 358 10.76 -9.01 -2.87
C THR A 358 10.74 -9.28 -1.38
N LEU A 359 11.55 -8.55 -0.62
CA LEU A 359 11.73 -8.76 0.81
C LEU A 359 10.51 -8.32 1.62
N THR A 360 9.88 -7.19 1.26
CA THR A 360 8.77 -6.60 2.02
C THR A 360 7.59 -7.57 2.24
N PRO A 361 7.04 -8.29 1.25
CA PRO A 361 6.00 -9.27 1.50
C PRO A 361 6.44 -10.45 2.38
N LEU A 362 7.74 -10.77 2.38
CA LEU A 362 8.31 -11.84 3.21
C LEU A 362 8.44 -11.42 4.68
N ILE A 363 8.85 -10.17 4.93
CA ILE A 363 8.98 -9.61 6.29
C ILE A 363 7.63 -9.09 6.83
N SER A 364 6.66 -8.79 5.98
CA SER A 364 5.31 -8.37 6.38
C SER A 364 4.46 -9.52 6.92
N ARG A 365 5.07 -10.37 7.79
CA ARG A 365 4.38 -11.45 8.49
C ARG A 365 4.01 -10.99 9.89
N ASP A 366 2.85 -11.45 10.36
CA ASP A 366 2.35 -11.09 11.71
C ASP A 366 3.38 -11.38 12.81
N LYS A 367 4.16 -12.46 12.69
CA LYS A 367 5.21 -12.81 13.67
C LYS A 367 6.30 -11.75 13.79
N ILE A 368 6.70 -11.11 12.68
CA ILE A 368 7.76 -10.09 12.67
C ILE A 368 7.21 -8.79 13.25
N ALA A 369 6.01 -8.37 12.86
CA ALA A 369 5.35 -7.22 13.45
C ALA A 369 5.21 -7.36 14.98
N TRP A 370 4.84 -8.55 15.46
CA TRP A 370 4.80 -8.87 16.89
C TRP A 370 6.17 -8.82 17.58
N SER A 371 7.23 -9.29 16.92
CA SER A 371 8.60 -9.21 17.46
C SER A 371 9.05 -7.76 17.60
N LEU A 372 8.83 -6.93 16.58
CA LEU A 372 9.17 -5.51 16.61
C LEU A 372 8.36 -4.74 17.65
N MET A 373 7.07 -5.08 17.81
CA MET A 373 6.22 -4.49 18.83
C MET A 373 6.74 -4.73 20.27
N LYS A 374 7.38 -5.90 20.53
CA LYS A 374 8.01 -6.17 21.84
C LYS A 374 9.18 -5.25 22.16
N LEU A 375 9.86 -4.73 21.13
CA LEU A 375 10.98 -3.79 21.27
C LEU A 375 10.50 -2.34 21.47
N HIS A 376 9.23 -2.04 21.15
CA HIS A 376 8.71 -0.69 21.18
C HIS A 376 8.56 -0.17 22.63
N PRO A 377 9.02 1.08 22.95
CA PRO A 377 9.02 1.61 24.32
C PRO A 377 7.65 1.65 24.99
N ARG A 378 6.57 1.96 24.24
CA ARG A 378 5.20 1.98 24.78
C ARG A 378 4.68 0.61 25.17
N TYR A 379 5.08 -0.43 24.46
CA TYR A 379 4.73 -1.80 24.81
C TYR A 379 5.35 -2.23 26.15
N ARG A 380 6.54 -1.68 26.48
CA ARG A 380 7.22 -1.95 27.77
C ARG A 380 6.63 -1.17 28.94
N ARG A 381 5.94 -0.03 28.71
CA ARG A 381 5.39 0.87 29.74
C ARG A 381 3.93 0.54 30.14
N GLY A 382 3.33 -0.53 29.65
CA GLY A 382 1.95 -0.92 29.94
C GLY A 382 1.74 -1.39 31.37
N GLU A 383 1.83 -0.48 32.32
CA GLU A 383 1.33 -0.61 33.68
C GLU A 383 0.07 0.25 33.82
N LEU A 384 -1.08 -0.37 33.83
CA LEU A 384 -2.28 0.20 34.42
C LEU A 384 -2.95 -0.88 35.24
N ASP A 385 -3.27 -0.53 36.50
CA ASP A 385 -3.86 -1.38 37.50
C ASP A 385 -5.09 -2.13 36.97
N SER A 386 -5.02 -3.45 37.05
CA SER A 386 -6.16 -4.31 36.79
C SER A 386 -7.13 -4.16 37.98
N ALA A 387 -8.23 -3.45 37.74
CA ALA A 387 -9.36 -3.54 38.65
C ALA A 387 -9.71 -5.03 38.84
N ASN A 388 -9.88 -5.47 40.10
CA ASN A 388 -10.29 -6.83 40.52
C ASN A 388 -11.73 -7.14 40.08
N LEU A 389 -12.07 -7.00 38.80
CA LEU A 389 -13.36 -7.34 38.25
C LEU A 389 -13.46 -8.84 38.00
N ARG A 390 -14.50 -9.44 38.54
CA ARG A 390 -14.86 -10.85 38.31
C ARG A 390 -16.26 -10.92 37.72
N GLY A 391 -16.47 -11.88 36.83
CA GLY A 391 -17.79 -12.11 36.25
C GLY A 391 -18.27 -11.05 35.25
N HIS A 392 -17.39 -10.19 34.77
CA HIS A 392 -17.65 -9.18 33.75
C HIS A 392 -17.56 -9.76 32.33
N ALA A 393 -18.03 -9.02 31.36
CA ALA A 393 -17.78 -9.28 29.93
C ALA A 393 -16.59 -8.44 29.43
N VAL A 394 -15.85 -8.96 28.48
CA VAL A 394 -14.81 -8.20 27.78
C VAL A 394 -15.16 -8.12 26.30
N LEU A 395 -15.17 -6.90 25.76
CA LEU A 395 -15.45 -6.63 24.37
C LEU A 395 -14.17 -6.21 23.64
N LEU A 396 -13.70 -7.03 22.71
CA LEU A 396 -12.53 -6.75 21.89
C LEU A 396 -12.95 -6.08 20.58
N GLY A 397 -12.68 -4.77 20.48
CA GLY A 397 -13.02 -3.90 19.36
C GLY A 397 -14.38 -3.20 19.52
N TYR A 398 -14.38 -1.88 19.31
CA TYR A 398 -15.56 -1.02 19.38
C TYR A 398 -15.98 -0.48 18.00
N GLY A 399 -15.93 -1.34 17.00
CA GLY A 399 -16.46 -1.07 15.65
C GLY A 399 -18.01 -1.05 15.64
N ARG A 400 -18.62 -1.16 14.46
CA ARG A 400 -20.10 -1.15 14.33
C ARG A 400 -20.77 -2.24 15.17
N ALA A 401 -20.29 -3.47 15.07
CA ALA A 401 -20.82 -4.58 15.85
C ALA A 401 -20.53 -4.41 17.35
N GLY A 402 -19.32 -3.98 17.73
CA GLY A 402 -18.98 -3.74 19.12
C GLY A 402 -19.85 -2.70 19.80
N ARG A 403 -20.30 -1.64 19.09
CA ARG A 403 -21.25 -0.66 19.63
C ARG A 403 -22.60 -1.28 19.97
N GLN A 404 -23.14 -2.10 19.06
CA GLN A 404 -24.40 -2.82 19.29
C GLN A 404 -24.27 -3.80 20.47
N THR A 405 -23.16 -4.54 20.51
CA THR A 405 -22.87 -5.47 21.60
C THR A 405 -22.75 -4.75 22.95
N LEU A 406 -22.09 -3.59 23.00
CA LEU A 406 -21.99 -2.79 24.22
C LEU A 406 -23.37 -2.31 24.70
N GLN A 407 -24.22 -1.88 23.75
CA GLN A 407 -25.59 -1.46 24.08
C GLN A 407 -26.37 -2.60 24.70
N LEU A 408 -26.35 -3.79 24.12
CA LEU A 408 -26.99 -4.98 24.66
C LEU A 408 -26.44 -5.36 26.06
N PHE A 409 -25.14 -5.25 26.28
CA PHE A 409 -24.58 -5.48 27.62
C PHE A 409 -25.08 -4.47 28.64
N LYS A 410 -25.26 -3.20 28.27
CA LYS A 410 -25.83 -2.16 29.12
C LYS A 410 -27.31 -2.42 29.43
N GLU A 411 -28.10 -2.83 28.43
CA GLU A 411 -29.51 -3.16 28.59
C GLU A 411 -29.74 -4.37 29.51
N HIS A 412 -28.76 -5.27 29.64
CA HIS A 412 -28.81 -6.45 30.50
C HIS A 412 -27.99 -6.28 31.77
N ASP A 413 -27.57 -5.08 32.13
CA ASP A 413 -26.77 -4.76 33.31
C ASP A 413 -25.51 -5.62 33.47
N ILE A 414 -24.90 -6.03 32.38
CA ILE A 414 -23.67 -6.82 32.39
C ILE A 414 -22.46 -5.87 32.47
N PRO A 415 -21.63 -5.93 33.52
CA PRO A 415 -20.42 -5.14 33.63
C PRO A 415 -19.49 -5.48 32.45
N VAL A 416 -19.01 -4.46 31.70
CA VAL A 416 -18.21 -4.66 30.51
C VAL A 416 -16.94 -3.82 30.54
N ILE A 417 -15.83 -4.42 30.08
CA ILE A 417 -14.60 -3.72 29.75
C ILE A 417 -14.44 -3.74 28.23
N VAL A 418 -14.28 -2.59 27.62
CA VAL A 418 -14.02 -2.48 26.17
C VAL A 418 -12.53 -2.31 25.93
N ILE A 419 -11.97 -3.10 25.03
CA ILE A 419 -10.60 -2.96 24.56
C ILE A 419 -10.65 -2.50 23.11
N ASP A 420 -10.01 -1.37 22.81
CA ASP A 420 -9.87 -0.85 21.45
C ASP A 420 -8.51 -0.20 21.28
N ASP A 421 -7.93 -0.29 20.10
CA ASP A 421 -6.61 0.28 19.80
C ASP A 421 -6.69 1.76 19.34
N ASP A 422 -7.87 2.24 18.94
CA ASP A 422 -8.09 3.61 18.49
C ASP A 422 -8.27 4.57 19.69
N ALA A 423 -7.29 5.45 19.91
CA ALA A 423 -7.36 6.48 20.95
C ALA A 423 -8.59 7.41 20.83
N ALA A 424 -9.15 7.60 19.63
CA ALA A 424 -10.37 8.39 19.46
C ALA A 424 -11.60 7.64 19.96
N VAL A 425 -11.62 6.32 19.79
CA VAL A 425 -12.66 5.44 20.35
C VAL A 425 -12.59 5.44 21.88
N ILE A 426 -11.39 5.30 22.43
CA ILE A 426 -11.18 5.31 23.90
C ILE A 426 -11.65 6.63 24.51
N ARG A 427 -11.32 7.77 23.91
CA ARG A 427 -11.83 9.08 24.41
C ARG A 427 -13.36 9.14 24.41
N LYS A 428 -14.03 8.57 23.41
CA LYS A 428 -15.50 8.50 23.36
C LYS A 428 -16.08 7.59 24.45
N LEU A 429 -15.43 6.45 24.69
CA LEU A 429 -15.86 5.50 25.73
C LEU A 429 -15.72 6.10 27.13
N ILE A 430 -14.62 6.81 27.40
CA ILE A 430 -14.41 7.55 28.65
C ILE A 430 -15.50 8.60 28.85
N ALA A 431 -15.84 9.38 27.80
CA ALA A 431 -16.92 10.37 27.85
C ALA A 431 -18.31 9.76 28.07
N LEU A 432 -18.50 8.47 27.77
CA LEU A 432 -19.72 7.69 28.01
C LEU A 432 -19.69 6.89 29.32
N ASP A 433 -18.70 7.15 30.17
CA ASP A 433 -18.46 6.44 31.45
C ASP A 433 -18.37 4.92 31.28
N VAL A 434 -17.75 4.48 30.17
CA VAL A 434 -17.53 3.06 29.88
C VAL A 434 -16.11 2.68 30.24
N ARG A 435 -15.95 1.65 31.08
CA ARG A 435 -14.62 1.10 31.39
C ARG A 435 -13.95 0.61 30.11
N CYS A 436 -12.78 1.15 29.81
CA CYS A 436 -12.06 0.80 28.60
C CYS A 436 -10.55 0.76 28.80
N ILE A 437 -9.89 -0.02 27.98
CA ILE A 437 -8.43 -0.16 27.94
C ILE A 437 -7.98 0.14 26.52
N GLN A 438 -7.05 1.07 26.37
CA GLN A 438 -6.44 1.33 25.09
C GLN A 438 -5.39 0.26 24.80
N GLY A 439 -5.59 -0.52 23.74
CA GLY A 439 -4.63 -1.51 23.31
C GLY A 439 -5.16 -2.49 22.28
N ASP A 440 -4.28 -3.33 21.78
CA ASP A 440 -4.64 -4.38 20.85
C ASP A 440 -5.28 -5.57 21.59
N GLY A 441 -6.52 -5.90 21.26
CA GLY A 441 -7.25 -7.04 21.81
C GLY A 441 -6.62 -8.41 21.52
N ALA A 442 -5.65 -8.47 20.60
CA ALA A 442 -4.84 -9.66 20.36
C ALA A 442 -3.56 -9.70 21.23
N ASN A 443 -3.36 -8.75 22.15
CA ASN A 443 -2.18 -8.72 23.00
C ASN A 443 -2.45 -9.44 24.35
N PRO A 444 -1.70 -10.52 24.69
CA PRO A 444 -1.89 -11.26 25.93
C PRO A 444 -1.74 -10.41 27.22
N ARG A 445 -0.94 -9.33 27.19
CA ARG A 445 -0.81 -8.40 28.33
C ARG A 445 -2.08 -7.58 28.53
N ILE A 446 -2.68 -7.09 27.44
CA ILE A 446 -3.94 -6.35 27.49
C ILE A 446 -5.08 -7.27 27.93
N LEU A 447 -5.12 -8.53 27.44
CA LEU A 447 -6.07 -9.53 27.91
C LEU A 447 -5.90 -9.84 29.41
N LYS A 448 -4.65 -9.87 29.90
CA LYS A 448 -4.36 -9.99 31.33
C LYS A 448 -4.84 -8.77 32.12
N GLN A 449 -4.57 -7.57 31.62
CA GLN A 449 -4.99 -6.30 32.21
C GLN A 449 -6.52 -6.19 32.32
N ALA A 450 -7.26 -6.68 31.30
CA ALA A 450 -8.71 -6.76 31.31
C ALA A 450 -9.25 -7.91 32.17
N ASN A 451 -8.40 -8.66 32.83
CA ASN A 451 -8.74 -9.84 33.63
C ASN A 451 -9.63 -10.85 32.90
N CYS A 452 -9.34 -11.08 31.59
CA CYS A 452 -10.14 -11.93 30.71
C CYS A 452 -10.29 -13.37 31.23
N ARG A 453 -9.35 -13.86 32.07
CA ARG A 453 -9.42 -15.20 32.66
C ARG A 453 -10.53 -15.36 33.71
N GLN A 454 -11.01 -14.27 34.29
CA GLN A 454 -12.09 -14.24 35.27
C GLN A 454 -13.37 -13.60 34.68
N ALA A 455 -13.38 -13.31 33.39
CA ALA A 455 -14.56 -12.83 32.69
C ALA A 455 -15.55 -13.98 32.44
N LYS A 456 -16.85 -13.68 32.46
CA LYS A 456 -17.91 -14.63 32.03
C LYS A 456 -17.83 -14.91 30.53
N ALA A 457 -17.54 -13.86 29.77
CA ALA A 457 -17.48 -13.93 28.31
C ALA A 457 -16.47 -12.92 27.75
N VAL A 458 -15.82 -13.32 26.66
CA VAL A 458 -15.01 -12.44 25.82
C VAL A 458 -15.65 -12.42 24.42
N VAL A 459 -16.05 -11.24 23.96
CA VAL A 459 -16.67 -11.07 22.64
C VAL A 459 -15.68 -10.40 21.71
N CYS A 460 -15.24 -11.10 20.69
CA CYS A 460 -14.33 -10.60 19.67
C CYS A 460 -15.13 -10.04 18.49
N SER A 461 -15.29 -8.70 18.45
CA SER A 461 -15.90 -8.00 17.32
C SER A 461 -14.87 -7.55 16.28
N MET A 462 -13.61 -7.91 16.48
CA MET A 462 -12.50 -7.63 15.56
C MET A 462 -12.72 -8.29 14.21
N ARG A 463 -12.24 -7.64 13.14
CA ARG A 463 -12.40 -8.15 11.76
C ARG A 463 -11.49 -9.33 11.44
N ARG A 464 -10.35 -9.43 12.13
CA ARG A 464 -9.34 -10.44 11.86
C ARG A 464 -9.57 -11.66 12.74
N THR A 465 -10.14 -12.70 12.20
CA THR A 465 -10.33 -13.98 12.91
C THR A 465 -9.03 -14.58 13.44
N ARG A 466 -7.90 -14.30 12.77
CA ARG A 466 -6.57 -14.72 13.25
C ARG A 466 -6.15 -14.03 14.55
N ASP A 467 -6.55 -12.79 14.78
CA ASP A 467 -6.24 -12.07 16.02
C ASP A 467 -7.07 -12.62 17.17
N ALA A 468 -8.30 -13.05 16.90
CA ALA A 468 -9.14 -13.75 17.86
C ALA A 468 -8.55 -15.10 18.29
N LYS A 469 -7.72 -15.75 17.47
CA LYS A 469 -6.98 -16.96 17.86
C LYS A 469 -6.09 -16.73 19.08
N ILE A 470 -5.46 -15.58 19.18
CA ILE A 470 -4.59 -15.25 20.33
C ILE A 470 -5.41 -15.18 21.62
N ALA A 471 -6.62 -14.61 21.56
CA ALA A 471 -7.53 -14.61 22.71
C ALA A 471 -8.00 -16.04 23.05
N LEU A 472 -8.29 -16.89 22.06
CA LEU A 472 -8.60 -18.31 22.25
C LEU A 472 -7.45 -19.08 22.89
N ASP A 473 -6.24 -18.95 22.35
CA ASP A 473 -5.05 -19.62 22.90
C ASP A 473 -4.74 -19.14 24.33
N TYR A 474 -4.94 -17.85 24.61
CA TYR A 474 -4.74 -17.27 25.96
C TYR A 474 -5.76 -17.80 26.98
N LEU A 475 -6.98 -18.11 26.55
CA LEU A 475 -8.10 -18.53 27.40
C LEU A 475 -8.39 -20.03 27.35
N ARG A 476 -7.63 -20.80 26.59
CA ARG A 476 -7.87 -22.21 26.25
C ARG A 476 -8.13 -23.12 27.47
N ASN A 477 -7.49 -22.84 28.59
CA ASN A 477 -7.60 -23.64 29.84
C ASN A 477 -8.45 -22.94 30.91
N HIS A 478 -9.33 -22.01 30.52
CA HIS A 478 -10.16 -21.24 31.44
C HIS A 478 -11.64 -21.41 31.11
N SER A 479 -12.50 -21.20 32.10
CA SER A 479 -13.96 -21.33 31.95
C SER A 479 -14.61 -20.20 31.13
N THR A 480 -13.85 -19.19 30.74
CA THR A 480 -14.32 -18.02 29.98
C THR A 480 -14.78 -18.42 28.58
N LYS A 481 -16.02 -18.11 28.24
CA LYS A 481 -16.56 -18.35 26.89
C LYS A 481 -16.07 -17.27 25.94
N VAL A 482 -15.51 -17.68 24.78
CA VAL A 482 -14.98 -16.76 23.77
C VAL A 482 -15.87 -16.78 22.54
N PHE A 483 -16.60 -15.70 22.30
CA PHE A 483 -17.47 -15.51 21.14
C PHE A 483 -16.70 -14.75 20.06
N ILE A 484 -16.67 -15.29 18.85
CA ILE A 484 -15.90 -14.72 17.75
C ILE A 484 -16.80 -14.50 16.55
N ARG A 485 -16.82 -13.28 16.06
CA ARG A 485 -17.53 -12.93 14.83
C ARG A 485 -16.79 -13.49 13.62
N THR A 486 -17.50 -14.28 12.80
CA THR A 486 -16.98 -14.87 11.58
C THR A 486 -17.77 -14.38 10.36
N PHE A 487 -17.12 -14.38 9.20
CA PHE A 487 -17.70 -13.90 7.94
C PHE A 487 -17.77 -15.00 6.88
N GLU A 488 -16.87 -15.97 6.94
CA GLU A 488 -16.72 -17.05 5.98
C GLU A 488 -16.87 -18.41 6.67
N PRO A 489 -17.33 -19.45 5.95
CA PRO A 489 -17.47 -20.80 6.51
C PRO A 489 -16.17 -21.38 7.08
N ASP A 490 -15.05 -21.14 6.39
CA ASP A 490 -13.72 -21.61 6.81
C ASP A 490 -13.29 -21.01 8.17
N GLU A 491 -13.63 -19.74 8.40
CA GLU A 491 -13.38 -19.06 9.67
C GLU A 491 -14.23 -19.68 10.79
N THR A 492 -15.48 -20.00 10.48
CA THR A 492 -16.40 -20.63 11.41
C THR A 492 -15.91 -22.02 11.83
N GLU A 493 -15.45 -22.82 10.89
CA GLU A 493 -14.89 -24.14 11.18
C GLU A 493 -13.60 -24.05 11.99
N PHE A 494 -12.73 -23.08 11.65
CA PHE A 494 -11.51 -22.80 12.39
C PHE A 494 -11.79 -22.43 13.86
N VAL A 495 -12.75 -21.53 14.11
CA VAL A 495 -13.12 -21.08 15.47
C VAL A 495 -13.68 -22.24 16.28
N LYS A 496 -14.55 -23.09 15.68
CA LYS A 496 -15.09 -24.29 16.34
C LYS A 496 -13.98 -25.27 16.73
N LYS A 497 -13.06 -25.56 15.82
CA LYS A 497 -11.89 -26.45 16.08
C LYS A 497 -10.98 -25.92 17.18
N ALA A 498 -10.89 -24.60 17.31
CA ALA A 498 -10.09 -23.93 18.34
C ALA A 498 -10.82 -23.81 19.70
N GLY A 499 -12.06 -24.29 19.84
CA GLY A 499 -12.83 -24.27 21.08
C GLY A 499 -13.57 -22.95 21.36
N GLY A 500 -13.71 -22.07 20.35
CA GLY A 500 -14.48 -20.84 20.45
C GLY A 500 -15.92 -20.99 19.96
N TYR A 501 -16.76 -19.99 20.24
CA TYR A 501 -18.14 -19.89 19.79
C TYR A 501 -18.22 -18.94 18.59
N PRO A 502 -18.34 -19.44 17.34
CA PRO A 502 -18.43 -18.57 16.18
C PRO A 502 -19.82 -17.94 16.06
N ILE A 503 -19.86 -16.65 15.77
CA ILE A 503 -21.06 -15.89 15.43
C ILE A 503 -20.97 -15.54 13.94
N GLU A 504 -21.66 -16.32 13.12
CA GLU A 504 -21.72 -16.11 11.66
C GLU A 504 -22.55 -14.87 11.34
N THR A 505 -21.91 -13.84 10.81
CA THR A 505 -22.57 -12.55 10.53
C THR A 505 -23.70 -12.71 9.50
N ALA A 506 -23.50 -13.51 8.45
CA ALA A 506 -24.49 -13.73 7.42
C ALA A 506 -25.73 -14.45 7.98
N ARG A 507 -25.53 -15.49 8.79
CA ARG A 507 -26.62 -16.26 9.42
C ARG A 507 -27.39 -15.41 10.43
N ALA A 508 -26.68 -14.64 11.26
CA ALA A 508 -27.32 -13.73 12.23
C ALA A 508 -28.17 -12.66 11.52
N SER A 509 -27.67 -12.07 10.42
CA SER A 509 -28.43 -11.11 9.62
C SER A 509 -29.65 -11.75 8.96
N ALA A 510 -29.54 -12.95 8.42
CA ALA A 510 -30.65 -13.68 7.81
C ALA A 510 -31.73 -14.01 8.85
N HIS A 511 -31.35 -14.44 10.06
CA HIS A 511 -32.29 -14.73 11.14
C HIS A 511 -33.10 -13.49 11.54
N THR A 512 -32.43 -12.36 11.77
CA THR A 512 -33.08 -11.08 12.07
C THR A 512 -34.02 -10.64 10.94
N MET A 513 -33.64 -10.88 9.68
CA MET A 513 -34.48 -10.56 8.52
C MET A 513 -35.75 -11.43 8.48
N ILE A 514 -35.64 -12.71 8.79
CA ILE A 514 -36.78 -13.64 8.86
C ILE A 514 -37.71 -13.24 10.02
N GLU A 515 -37.16 -12.96 11.21
CA GLU A 515 -37.95 -12.49 12.36
C GLU A 515 -38.71 -11.21 12.01
N TRP A 516 -38.04 -10.27 11.32
CA TRP A 516 -38.70 -9.03 10.87
C TRP A 516 -39.82 -9.28 9.86
N LEU A 517 -39.60 -10.19 8.90
CA LEU A 517 -40.61 -10.59 7.93
C LEU A 517 -41.81 -11.27 8.62
N ASP A 518 -41.56 -12.16 9.56
CA ASP A 518 -42.60 -12.86 10.31
C ASP A 518 -43.50 -11.91 11.12
N VAL A 519 -42.92 -10.85 11.68
CA VAL A 519 -43.68 -9.83 12.41
C VAL A 519 -44.49 -8.95 11.45
N ASN A 520 -43.84 -8.45 10.40
CA ASN A 520 -44.48 -7.44 9.53
C ASN A 520 -45.36 -8.01 8.41
N LEU A 521 -45.21 -9.29 8.02
CA LEU A 521 -46.09 -9.94 7.04
C LEU A 521 -47.34 -10.59 7.69
N LYS A 522 -47.34 -10.78 9.01
CA LYS A 522 -48.52 -11.28 9.74
C LYS A 522 -49.48 -10.17 10.13
N GLU A 523 -49.11 -8.90 10.01
CA GLU A 523 -49.93 -7.72 10.26
C GLU A 523 -50.59 -7.15 8.99
N GLY A 524 -50.41 -7.74 7.83
CA GLY A 524 -51.10 -7.45 6.55
C GLY A 524 -51.95 -8.62 6.11
#